data_f2fed4fd5fdfd6e3510a014c4f06effd
#
_entry.id   f2fed4fd5fdfd6e3510a014c4f06effd
#
_cell.length_a   1.000
_cell.length_b   1.000
_cell.length_c   1.000
_cell.angle_alpha   90.00
_cell.angle_beta   90.00
_cell.angle_gamma   90.00
#
_symmetry.space_group_name_H-M   'P 1'
#
loop_
_entity.id
_entity.type
_entity.pdbx_description
1 polymer ?
#
loop_
_entity_poly.entity_id
_entity_poly.type
_entity_poly.pdbx_seq_one_letter_code
_entity_poly.pdbx_strand_id
1 'polypeptide(L)'
;YQILDDKLHPDAKLYTTTPGSRTLASLYDMMPAGNKRFNGVGNWNQAVLKVFPNNHVEHWLNGFKTLEYDRGSDAFRELVKGSKYAAPSYNEAGRFGEAPQGHILLQDHGDEVAFRSIKIKELK
;
A
#
# COMPACT_ATOMS: atom_id res chain seq x y z
N TYR A 1 1.62 -0.69 1.09
CA TYR A 1 1.35 0.61 1.69
C TYR A 1 2.42 1.61 1.23
N GLN A 2 2.01 2.61 0.45
CA GLN A 2 2.94 3.59 -0.08
C GLN A 2 3.26 4.68 0.96
N ILE A 3 4.54 5.02 1.11
CA ILE A 3 5.01 6.17 1.88
C ILE A 3 5.67 7.12 0.89
N LEU A 4 5.07 8.32 0.72
CA LEU A 4 5.45 9.23 -0.34
C LEU A 4 4.99 10.66 -0.03
N ASP A 5 5.68 11.66 -0.56
CA ASP A 5 5.18 13.04 -0.65
C ASP A 5 4.29 13.19 -1.90
N ASP A 6 2.98 13.29 -1.70
CA ASP A 6 2.00 13.39 -2.78
C ASP A 6 2.16 14.66 -3.64
N LYS A 7 2.82 15.69 -3.12
CA LYS A 7 2.98 16.97 -3.79
C LYS A 7 4.25 17.05 -4.63
N LEU A 8 5.36 16.62 -4.06
CA LEU A 8 6.69 16.84 -4.63
C LEU A 8 7.26 15.60 -5.32
N HIS A 9 6.94 14.40 -4.85
CA HIS A 9 7.52 13.20 -5.46
C HIS A 9 6.90 12.91 -6.83
N PRO A 10 7.72 12.73 -7.90
CA PRO A 10 7.21 12.53 -9.25
C PRO A 10 6.32 11.30 -9.40
N ASP A 11 6.59 10.22 -8.66
CA ASP A 11 5.82 8.97 -8.74
C ASP A 11 4.36 9.14 -8.30
N ALA A 12 4.04 10.13 -7.45
CA ALA A 12 2.67 10.43 -7.05
C ALA A 12 1.74 10.81 -8.22
N LYS A 13 2.32 11.27 -9.32
CA LYS A 13 1.61 11.68 -10.54
C LYS A 13 1.51 10.56 -11.57
N LEU A 14 2.20 9.46 -11.34
CA LEU A 14 2.21 8.30 -12.23
C LEU A 14 1.15 7.28 -11.80
N TYR A 15 0.69 6.50 -12.75
CA TYR A 15 -0.19 5.35 -12.54
C TYR A 15 -0.22 4.48 -13.80
N THR A 16 -0.57 3.22 -13.67
CA THR A 16 -0.80 2.34 -14.82
C THR A 16 -2.23 2.51 -15.35
N THR A 17 -3.22 2.34 -14.49
CA THR A 17 -4.63 2.47 -14.86
C THR A 17 -5.38 3.47 -13.98
N THR A 18 -5.15 3.44 -12.67
CA THR A 18 -5.94 4.19 -11.70
C THR A 18 -5.20 5.42 -11.19
N PRO A 19 -5.65 6.64 -11.51
CA PRO A 19 -5.04 7.88 -11.01
C PRO A 19 -4.98 7.91 -9.48
N GLY A 20 -3.87 8.41 -8.94
CA GLY A 20 -3.66 8.55 -7.50
C GLY A 20 -3.29 7.24 -6.77
N SER A 21 -3.20 6.12 -7.48
CA SER A 21 -2.86 4.83 -6.87
C SER A 21 -1.41 4.70 -6.40
N ARG A 22 -0.54 5.66 -6.73
CA ARG A 22 0.86 5.71 -6.25
C ARG A 22 1.10 6.79 -5.19
N THR A 23 0.05 7.25 -4.54
CA THR A 23 0.12 8.28 -3.49
C THR A 23 0.23 7.68 -2.09
N LEU A 24 0.50 8.52 -1.09
CA LEU A 24 0.60 8.13 0.33
C LEU A 24 -0.58 7.26 0.77
N ALA A 25 -0.29 6.20 1.51
CA ALA A 25 -1.23 5.22 2.08
C ALA A 25 -1.99 4.35 1.06
N SER A 26 -1.75 4.53 -0.24
CA SER A 26 -2.37 3.73 -1.30
C SER A 26 -1.90 2.27 -1.30
N LEU A 27 -2.71 1.39 -1.87
CA LEU A 27 -2.26 0.11 -2.38
C LEU A 27 -1.59 0.38 -3.72
N TYR A 28 -0.25 0.41 -3.70
CA TYR A 28 0.56 0.97 -4.78
C TYR A 28 0.19 0.46 -6.16
N ASP A 29 -0.05 1.39 -7.07
CA ASP A 29 -0.44 1.20 -8.47
C ASP A 29 -1.78 0.46 -8.71
N MET A 30 -2.53 0.15 -7.65
CA MET A 30 -3.79 -0.59 -7.70
C MET A 30 -4.97 0.23 -7.18
N MET A 31 -4.90 0.74 -5.93
CA MET A 31 -6.03 1.44 -5.31
C MET A 31 -5.58 2.72 -4.60
N PRO A 32 -6.16 3.88 -4.95
CA PRO A 32 -5.84 5.15 -4.30
C PRO A 32 -6.41 5.21 -2.88
N ALA A 33 -5.66 5.85 -1.97
CA ALA A 33 -6.12 6.12 -0.62
C ALA A 33 -7.05 7.33 -0.56
N GLY A 34 -8.16 7.20 0.16
CA GLY A 34 -9.04 8.32 0.56
C GLY A 34 -8.79 8.76 2.00
N ASN A 35 -9.52 9.80 2.46
CA ASN A 35 -9.52 10.26 3.86
C ASN A 35 -8.14 10.44 4.51
N LYS A 36 -7.16 10.88 3.77
CA LYS A 36 -5.80 11.06 4.28
C LYS A 36 -5.73 12.18 5.32
N ARG A 37 -5.35 11.84 6.53
CA ARG A 37 -5.02 12.79 7.60
C ARG A 37 -3.51 12.86 7.75
N PHE A 38 -2.86 13.59 6.86
CA PHE A 38 -1.41 13.70 6.78
C PHE A 38 -0.90 14.88 7.59
N ASN A 39 0.07 14.65 8.48
CA ASN A 39 0.67 15.68 9.34
C ASN A 39 1.74 16.52 8.63
N GLY A 40 2.00 16.25 7.35
CA GLY A 40 3.04 16.94 6.57
C GLY A 40 4.37 16.20 6.55
N VAL A 41 5.19 16.55 5.55
CA VAL A 41 6.59 16.11 5.45
C VAL A 41 7.40 16.66 6.62
N GLY A 42 8.37 15.89 7.12
CA GLY A 42 9.18 16.25 8.30
C GLY A 42 8.47 16.00 9.65
N ASN A 43 7.21 15.60 9.64
CA ASN A 43 6.47 15.27 10.85
C ASN A 43 6.21 13.76 10.92
N TRP A 44 6.09 13.25 12.16
CA TRP A 44 5.74 11.85 12.37
C TRP A 44 4.29 11.58 11.97
N ASN A 45 4.12 10.50 11.22
CA ASN A 45 2.83 9.99 10.81
C ASN A 45 2.72 8.52 11.22
N GLN A 46 1.55 8.10 11.69
CA GLN A 46 1.30 6.72 12.04
C GLN A 46 0.68 5.99 10.86
N ALA A 47 1.37 4.96 10.37
CA ALA A 47 0.82 4.02 9.41
C ALA A 47 0.41 2.73 10.11
N VAL A 48 -0.79 2.22 9.85
CA VAL A 48 -1.24 0.93 10.35
C VAL A 48 -1.78 0.11 9.19
N LEU A 49 -1.30 -1.13 9.10
CA LEU A 49 -1.85 -2.17 8.24
C LEU A 49 -2.53 -3.20 9.12
N LYS A 50 -3.79 -3.48 8.86
CA LYS A 50 -4.50 -4.60 9.49
C LYS A 50 -4.73 -5.66 8.42
N VAL A 51 -4.26 -6.86 8.69
CA VAL A 51 -4.46 -8.03 7.84
C VAL A 51 -5.20 -9.07 8.67
N PHE A 52 -6.44 -9.32 8.32
CA PHE A 52 -7.31 -10.24 9.02
C PHE A 52 -7.15 -11.67 8.52
N PRO A 53 -7.49 -12.70 9.33
CA PRO A 53 -7.37 -14.11 8.94
C PRO A 53 -8.14 -14.48 7.66
N ASN A 54 -9.22 -13.75 7.35
CA ASN A 54 -10.03 -13.93 6.13
C ASN A 54 -9.45 -13.22 4.90
N ASN A 55 -8.21 -12.73 4.95
CA ASN A 55 -7.52 -11.94 3.92
C ASN A 55 -8.11 -10.52 3.68
N HIS A 56 -9.02 -10.06 4.53
CA HIS A 56 -9.40 -8.65 4.52
C HIS A 56 -8.22 -7.78 4.99
N VAL A 57 -7.95 -6.69 4.28
CA VAL A 57 -6.82 -5.78 4.57
C VAL A 57 -7.34 -4.36 4.66
N GLU A 58 -6.89 -3.64 5.69
CA GLU A 58 -7.17 -2.22 5.86
C GLU A 58 -5.87 -1.41 5.94
N HIS A 59 -5.83 -0.27 5.26
CA HIS A 59 -4.79 0.75 5.43
C HIS A 59 -5.32 1.90 6.28
N TRP A 60 -4.50 2.35 7.22
CA TRP A 60 -4.84 3.45 8.12
C TRP A 60 -3.70 4.47 8.16
N LEU A 61 -4.04 5.75 8.20
CA LEU A 61 -3.12 6.86 8.36
C LEU A 61 -3.61 7.78 9.48
N ASN A 62 -2.79 7.95 10.52
CA ASN A 62 -3.07 8.82 11.66
C ASN A 62 -4.47 8.59 12.29
N GLY A 63 -4.85 7.30 12.45
CA GLY A 63 -6.11 6.89 13.07
C GLY A 63 -7.32 6.88 12.12
N PHE A 64 -7.16 7.18 10.84
CA PHE A 64 -8.23 7.16 9.84
C PHE A 64 -8.00 6.08 8.80
N LYS A 65 -9.03 5.27 8.52
CA LYS A 65 -8.97 4.27 7.46
C LYS A 65 -8.95 4.98 6.09
N THR A 66 -7.96 4.63 5.27
CA THR A 66 -7.73 5.23 3.96
C THR A 66 -8.22 4.37 2.82
N LEU A 67 -8.16 3.06 2.97
CA LEU A 67 -8.71 2.08 2.02
C LEU A 67 -8.84 0.70 2.67
N GLU A 68 -9.55 -0.18 2.02
CA GLU A 68 -9.67 -1.61 2.37
C GLU A 68 -9.85 -2.46 1.13
N TYR A 69 -9.47 -3.72 1.19
CA TYR A 69 -9.64 -4.70 0.11
C TYR A 69 -9.57 -6.13 0.65
N ASP A 70 -10.09 -7.08 -0.14
CA ASP A 70 -9.99 -8.51 0.14
C ASP A 70 -8.91 -9.12 -0.76
N ARG A 71 -7.75 -9.44 -0.18
CA ARG A 71 -6.61 -10.02 -0.88
C ARG A 71 -6.98 -11.38 -1.47
N GLY A 72 -6.70 -11.58 -2.76
CA GLY A 72 -7.01 -12.80 -3.49
C GLY A 72 -8.47 -12.93 -3.95
N SER A 73 -9.31 -11.90 -3.76
CA SER A 73 -10.62 -11.83 -4.39
C SER A 73 -10.52 -11.57 -5.89
N ASP A 74 -11.60 -11.80 -6.63
CA ASP A 74 -11.65 -11.47 -8.05
C ASP A 74 -11.44 -9.98 -8.29
N ALA A 75 -12.02 -9.12 -7.42
CA ALA A 75 -11.82 -7.68 -7.46
C ALA A 75 -10.34 -7.30 -7.26
N PHE A 76 -9.64 -7.94 -6.31
CA PHE A 76 -8.20 -7.74 -6.11
C PHE A 76 -7.38 -8.16 -7.34
N ARG A 77 -7.70 -9.29 -7.94
CA ARG A 77 -7.01 -9.79 -9.14
C ARG A 77 -7.22 -8.86 -10.35
N GLU A 78 -8.41 -8.25 -10.48
CA GLU A 78 -8.64 -7.22 -11.51
C GLU A 78 -7.78 -5.97 -11.27
N LEU A 79 -7.60 -5.54 -10.01
CA LEU A 79 -6.66 -4.46 -9.68
C LEU A 79 -5.23 -4.81 -10.07
N VAL A 80 -4.78 -6.05 -9.80
CA VAL A 80 -3.45 -6.54 -10.21
C VAL A 80 -3.30 -6.48 -11.73
N LYS A 81 -4.28 -6.96 -12.49
CA LYS A 81 -4.28 -6.91 -13.97
C LYS A 81 -4.16 -5.48 -14.52
N GLY A 82 -4.78 -4.51 -13.85
CA GLY A 82 -4.71 -3.09 -14.21
C GLY A 82 -3.46 -2.36 -13.72
N SER A 83 -2.51 -3.05 -13.10
CA SER A 83 -1.30 -2.46 -12.51
C SER A 83 -0.02 -2.92 -13.20
N LYS A 84 1.11 -2.30 -12.86
CA LYS A 84 2.44 -2.79 -13.31
C LYS A 84 2.73 -4.22 -12.89
N TYR A 85 2.07 -4.71 -11.83
CA TYR A 85 2.24 -6.05 -11.30
C TYR A 85 1.58 -7.14 -12.16
N ALA A 86 0.87 -6.78 -13.22
CA ALA A 86 0.42 -7.73 -14.25
C ALA A 86 1.60 -8.31 -15.06
N ALA A 87 2.73 -7.59 -15.12
CA ALA A 87 3.89 -8.03 -15.89
C ALA A 87 4.47 -9.34 -15.32
N PRO A 88 4.94 -10.28 -16.18
CA PRO A 88 5.48 -11.56 -15.75
C PRO A 88 6.61 -11.46 -14.74
N SER A 89 7.43 -10.42 -14.82
CA SER A 89 8.52 -10.16 -13.87
C SER A 89 8.06 -9.97 -12.41
N TYR A 90 6.79 -9.62 -12.20
CA TYR A 90 6.20 -9.46 -10.87
C TYR A 90 5.18 -10.55 -10.53
N ASN A 91 4.63 -11.22 -11.54
CA ASN A 91 3.47 -12.09 -11.39
C ASN A 91 3.63 -13.42 -12.16
N GLU A 92 4.79 -14.04 -12.04
CA GLU A 92 5.12 -15.28 -12.74
C GLU A 92 4.09 -16.40 -12.46
N ALA A 93 3.66 -16.53 -11.21
CA ALA A 93 2.67 -17.52 -10.80
C ALA A 93 1.21 -17.09 -11.03
N GLY A 94 0.95 -15.89 -11.57
CA GLY A 94 -0.40 -15.35 -11.74
C GLY A 94 -1.13 -15.03 -10.43
N ARG A 95 -0.43 -14.99 -9.29
CA ARG A 95 -0.99 -14.77 -7.94
C ARG A 95 -0.22 -13.72 -7.16
N PHE A 96 0.03 -12.59 -7.77
CA PHE A 96 0.70 -11.47 -7.10
C PHE A 96 -0.04 -11.08 -5.81
N GLY A 97 0.72 -10.96 -4.71
CA GLY A 97 0.18 -10.54 -3.41
C GLY A 97 -0.59 -11.62 -2.65
N GLU A 98 -0.70 -12.86 -3.16
CA GLU A 98 -1.48 -13.94 -2.55
C GLU A 98 -0.62 -14.98 -1.79
N ALA A 99 0.68 -14.73 -1.62
CA ALA A 99 1.54 -15.64 -0.89
C ALA A 99 1.03 -15.85 0.55
N PRO A 100 1.00 -17.11 1.05
CA PRO A 100 0.49 -17.40 2.39
C PRO A 100 1.42 -16.91 3.50
N GLN A 101 2.69 -16.71 3.19
CA GLN A 101 3.73 -16.23 4.10
C GLN A 101 4.65 -15.26 3.39
N GLY A 102 5.26 -14.36 4.14
CA GLY A 102 6.21 -13.39 3.60
C GLY A 102 6.84 -12.54 4.70
N HIS A 103 7.82 -11.74 4.31
CA HIS A 103 8.48 -10.79 5.19
C HIS A 103 7.77 -9.43 5.15
N ILE A 104 7.89 -8.69 6.25
CA ILE A 104 7.54 -7.28 6.29
C ILE A 104 8.77 -6.49 5.86
N LEU A 105 8.62 -5.66 4.84
CA LEU A 105 9.68 -4.83 4.29
C LEU A 105 9.41 -3.36 4.60
N LEU A 106 10.42 -2.67 5.11
CA LEU A 106 10.46 -1.21 5.18
C LEU A 106 11.38 -0.73 4.06
N GLN A 107 10.84 0.05 3.15
CA GLN A 107 11.53 0.46 1.93
C GLN A 107 11.80 1.96 1.94
N ASP A 108 13.01 2.37 1.58
CA ASP A 108 13.31 3.70 1.06
C ASP A 108 13.28 3.71 -0.48
N HIS A 109 13.21 4.89 -1.08
CA HIS A 109 13.19 5.05 -2.53
C HIS A 109 14.25 6.06 -3.01
N GLY A 110 15.33 6.21 -2.25
CA GLY A 110 16.43 7.14 -2.52
C GLY A 110 16.29 8.50 -1.82
N ASP A 111 15.12 8.82 -1.29
CA ASP A 111 14.89 9.98 -0.45
C ASP A 111 14.97 9.60 1.04
N GLU A 112 15.22 10.58 1.91
CA GLU A 112 15.28 10.34 3.34
C GLU A 112 13.92 9.90 3.89
N VAL A 113 13.91 8.75 4.56
CA VAL A 113 12.75 8.22 5.29
C VAL A 113 13.20 7.69 6.65
N ALA A 114 12.41 7.93 7.69
CA ALA A 114 12.68 7.43 9.04
C ALA A 114 11.49 6.63 9.57
N PHE A 115 11.79 5.52 10.24
CA PHE A 115 10.80 4.66 10.88
C PHE A 115 11.10 4.57 12.38
N ARG A 116 10.05 4.60 13.22
CA ARG A 116 10.16 4.39 14.65
C ARG A 116 8.93 3.68 15.20
N SER A 117 9.06 3.13 16.44
CA SER A 117 7.94 2.50 17.14
C SER A 117 7.25 1.39 16.34
N ILE A 118 8.06 0.60 15.60
CA ILE A 118 7.57 -0.51 14.79
C ILE A 118 7.01 -1.58 15.73
N LYS A 119 5.73 -1.92 15.56
CA LYS A 119 5.02 -2.88 16.41
C LYS A 119 4.23 -3.85 15.54
N ILE A 120 4.21 -5.10 15.96
CA ILE A 120 3.42 -6.16 15.33
C ILE A 120 2.49 -6.75 16.39
N LYS A 121 1.24 -6.97 16.03
CA LYS A 121 0.25 -7.66 16.85
C LYS A 121 -0.43 -8.73 16.00
N GLU A 122 -0.37 -9.96 16.46
CA GLU A 122 -1.12 -11.06 15.83
C GLU A 122 -2.62 -10.86 16.07
N LEU A 123 -3.40 -10.95 15.00
CA LEU A 123 -4.86 -10.94 15.03
C LEU A 123 -5.34 -12.41 15.01
N LYS A 124 -6.14 -12.76 16.00
CA LYS A 124 -6.72 -14.09 16.13
C LYS A 124 -8.13 -14.10 15.54
#